data_8e1f349ff5a8da51e9da05db7a772797
#
_entry.id   8e1f349ff5a8da51e9da05db7a772797
#
_cell.length_a   1.000
_cell.length_b   1.000
_cell.length_c   1.000
_cell.angle_alpha   90.00
_cell.angle_beta   90.00
_cell.angle_gamma   90.00
#
_symmetry.space_group_name_H-M   'P 1'
#
loop_
_entity.id
_entity.type
_entity.pdbx_description
1 polymer ?
#
loop_
_entity_poly.entity_id
_entity_poly.type
_entity_poly.pdbx_seq_one_letter_code
_entity_poly.pdbx_strand_id
1 'polypeptide(L)'
;MCWDSPDIAPGDERVRLKAVRVVSESRVTGKVDISKKFEIEIEYWNLKPGRRYVSIHLYNSLGTCVFVSANIPGATFTPDPWFTRPYPLGLFRTSCTIPGNFLNDGQYSVSVFINPPIIPDPMISIKDILTFTVEDTGAMRQEHVAEWPGTVRPRLGWETIQI
;
A
#
# COMPACT_ATOMS: atom_id res chain seq x y z
N MET A 1 -0.41 7.52 10.69
CA MET A 1 0.63 8.58 10.77
C MET A 1 0.12 9.81 10.04
N CYS A 2 0.26 11.02 10.63
CA CYS A 2 -0.27 12.26 10.04
C CYS A 2 0.57 13.47 10.49
N TRP A 3 0.72 14.47 9.62
CA TRP A 3 1.36 15.77 9.87
C TRP A 3 0.39 16.89 9.52
N ASP A 4 0.34 17.94 10.33
CA ASP A 4 -0.62 19.04 10.19
C ASP A 4 -0.11 20.15 9.26
N SER A 5 1.22 20.25 9.07
CA SER A 5 1.86 21.27 8.22
C SER A 5 2.95 20.65 7.35
N PRO A 6 3.12 21.13 6.10
CA PRO A 6 4.24 20.71 5.26
C PRO A 6 5.61 21.07 5.85
N ASP A 7 5.72 22.07 6.71
CA ASP A 7 6.99 22.52 7.28
C ASP A 7 7.65 21.49 8.18
N ILE A 8 6.84 20.68 8.87
CA ILE A 8 7.30 19.62 9.79
C ILE A 8 7.19 18.22 9.18
N ALA A 9 6.59 18.11 7.99
CA ALA A 9 6.35 16.85 7.33
C ALA A 9 7.60 16.34 6.58
N PRO A 10 7.85 15.03 6.52
CA PRO A 10 8.96 14.48 5.78
C PRO A 10 8.78 14.65 4.27
N GLY A 11 9.88 14.77 3.57
CA GLY A 11 9.96 14.99 2.12
C GLY A 11 10.96 16.08 1.78
N ASP A 12 10.93 16.53 0.55
CA ASP A 12 11.81 17.60 0.07
C ASP A 12 11.02 18.88 -0.28
N GLU A 13 11.67 19.83 -0.94
CA GLU A 13 11.06 21.09 -1.37
C GLU A 13 9.98 20.93 -2.45
N ARG A 14 9.87 19.76 -3.08
CA ARG A 14 8.90 19.45 -4.15
C ARG A 14 7.64 18.81 -3.61
N VAL A 15 7.80 17.91 -2.60
CA VAL A 15 6.70 17.11 -2.03
C VAL A 15 6.92 16.89 -0.54
N ARG A 16 5.84 17.00 0.24
CA ARG A 16 5.84 16.67 1.66
C ARG A 16 4.71 15.68 1.96
N LEU A 17 5.04 14.65 2.73
CA LEU A 17 4.07 13.63 3.12
C LEU A 17 3.13 14.18 4.19
N LYS A 18 1.81 14.09 3.97
CA LYS A 18 0.81 14.52 4.94
C LYS A 18 0.32 13.40 5.83
N ALA A 19 0.00 12.24 5.23
CA ALA A 19 -0.49 11.12 6.02
C ALA A 19 -0.30 9.80 5.29
N VAL A 20 -0.16 8.71 6.08
CA VAL A 20 -0.30 7.34 5.59
C VAL A 20 -1.28 6.62 6.53
N ARG A 21 -2.27 5.93 5.93
CA ARG A 21 -3.32 5.23 6.66
C ARG A 21 -3.64 3.90 6.02
N VAL A 22 -4.05 2.94 6.83
CA VAL A 22 -4.82 1.77 6.36
C VAL A 22 -6.29 2.09 6.55
N VAL A 23 -7.07 1.88 5.51
CA VAL A 23 -8.52 2.10 5.51
C VAL A 23 -9.22 0.80 5.11
N SER A 24 -10.08 0.30 5.97
CA SER A 24 -10.94 -0.84 5.69
C SER A 24 -12.38 -0.50 6.07
N GLU A 25 -13.34 -0.88 5.22
CA GLU A 25 -14.76 -0.60 5.43
C GLU A 25 -15.03 0.90 5.76
N SER A 26 -14.33 1.80 5.02
CA SER A 26 -14.41 3.26 5.18
C SER A 26 -13.91 3.79 6.54
N ARG A 27 -13.14 3.02 7.28
CA ARG A 27 -12.58 3.42 8.59
C ARG A 27 -11.06 3.28 8.59
N VAL A 28 -10.38 4.25 9.18
CA VAL A 28 -8.96 4.14 9.49
C VAL A 28 -8.77 3.10 10.58
N THR A 29 -7.92 2.11 10.32
CA THR A 29 -7.70 1.00 11.25
C THR A 29 -6.25 0.52 11.21
N GLY A 30 -5.78 -0.07 12.31
CA GLY A 30 -4.54 -0.85 12.37
C GLY A 30 -4.76 -2.36 12.24
N LYS A 31 -6.03 -2.81 12.07
CA LYS A 31 -6.40 -4.21 11.97
C LYS A 31 -7.35 -4.43 10.81
N VAL A 32 -7.10 -5.45 10.01
CA VAL A 32 -7.86 -5.78 8.79
C VAL A 32 -8.28 -7.23 8.84
N ASP A 33 -9.52 -7.51 8.51
CA ASP A 33 -10.00 -8.87 8.31
C ASP A 33 -9.39 -9.44 7.01
N ILE A 34 -8.83 -10.65 7.06
CA ILE A 34 -8.18 -11.32 5.94
C ILE A 34 -9.08 -11.43 4.69
N SER A 35 -10.39 -11.55 4.89
CA SER A 35 -11.38 -11.70 3.81
C SER A 35 -11.78 -10.38 3.17
N LYS A 36 -11.45 -9.24 3.79
CA LYS A 36 -11.87 -7.91 3.35
C LYS A 36 -10.81 -7.21 2.53
N LYS A 37 -11.23 -6.50 1.49
CA LYS A 37 -10.36 -5.55 0.82
C LYS A 37 -10.07 -4.37 1.74
N PHE A 38 -8.89 -3.80 1.60
CA PHE A 38 -8.51 -2.58 2.29
C PHE A 38 -7.62 -1.71 1.41
N GLU A 39 -7.40 -0.49 1.83
CA GLU A 39 -6.61 0.49 1.09
C GLU A 39 -5.46 1.01 1.95
N ILE A 40 -4.33 1.23 1.32
CA ILE A 40 -3.24 2.05 1.86
C ILE A 40 -3.38 3.40 1.20
N GLU A 41 -3.82 4.40 1.98
CA GLU A 41 -3.95 5.79 1.55
C GLU A 41 -2.69 6.58 1.88
N ILE A 42 -2.20 7.34 0.91
CA ILE A 42 -1.05 8.22 1.02
C ILE A 42 -1.50 9.62 0.63
N GLU A 43 -1.52 10.55 1.59
CA GLU A 43 -1.76 11.97 1.34
C GLU A 43 -0.45 12.75 1.36
N TYR A 44 -0.29 13.68 0.42
CA TYR A 44 0.91 14.50 0.32
C TYR A 44 0.63 15.87 -0.29
N TRP A 45 1.35 16.85 0.20
CA TRP A 45 1.37 18.17 -0.42
C TRP A 45 2.34 18.18 -1.61
N ASN A 46 1.84 18.62 -2.74
CA ASN A 46 2.63 18.94 -3.90
C ASN A 46 3.00 20.43 -3.87
N LEU A 47 4.26 20.73 -3.60
CA LEU A 47 4.76 22.08 -3.40
C LEU A 47 5.41 22.67 -4.66
N LYS A 48 5.75 21.85 -5.65
CA LYS A 48 6.23 22.27 -6.97
C LYS A 48 5.54 21.46 -8.06
N PRO A 49 5.11 22.09 -9.16
CA PRO A 49 4.55 21.34 -10.30
C PRO A 49 5.58 20.35 -10.85
N GLY A 50 5.11 19.19 -11.30
CA GLY A 50 5.98 18.18 -11.90
C GLY A 50 5.37 16.79 -11.94
N ARG A 51 5.98 15.89 -12.72
CA ARG A 51 5.56 14.50 -12.81
C ARG A 51 6.15 13.68 -11.66
N ARG A 52 5.36 12.74 -11.15
CA ARG A 52 5.76 11.81 -10.10
C ARG A 52 4.91 10.56 -10.11
N TYR A 53 5.38 9.54 -9.40
CA TYR A 53 4.60 8.37 -9.07
C TYR A 53 4.80 8.01 -7.59
N VAL A 54 3.80 7.35 -7.03
CA VAL A 54 3.80 6.85 -5.65
C VAL A 54 4.00 5.35 -5.69
N SER A 55 4.85 4.82 -4.82
CA SER A 55 5.00 3.39 -4.62
C SER A 55 4.98 3.02 -3.14
N ILE A 56 4.54 1.80 -2.88
CA ILE A 56 4.58 1.17 -1.58
C ILE A 56 5.40 -0.11 -1.65
N HIS A 57 6.18 -0.38 -0.61
CA HIS A 57 6.78 -1.68 -0.36
C HIS A 57 6.14 -2.25 0.90
N LEU A 58 5.61 -3.46 0.81
CA LEU A 58 5.03 -4.18 1.93
C LEU A 58 6.01 -5.22 2.43
N TYR A 59 6.24 -5.23 3.74
CA TYR A 59 7.10 -6.19 4.41
C TYR A 59 6.31 -6.97 5.46
N ASN A 60 6.67 -8.23 5.67
CA ASN A 60 6.16 -9.04 6.79
C ASN A 60 6.95 -8.77 8.09
N SER A 61 6.54 -9.38 9.19
CA SER A 61 7.21 -9.27 10.49
C SER A 61 8.66 -9.77 10.54
N LEU A 62 9.08 -10.56 9.55
CA LEU A 62 10.46 -11.02 9.40
C LEU A 62 11.31 -10.08 8.54
N GLY A 63 10.77 -8.94 8.09
CA GLY A 63 11.44 -8.00 7.21
C GLY A 63 11.55 -8.46 5.76
N THR A 64 10.83 -9.52 5.37
CA THR A 64 10.79 -9.97 3.98
C THR A 64 9.85 -9.09 3.17
N CYS A 65 10.31 -8.58 2.03
CA CYS A 65 9.47 -7.84 1.10
C CYS A 65 8.44 -8.79 0.47
N VAL A 66 7.16 -8.54 0.75
CA VAL A 66 6.04 -9.33 0.24
C VAL A 66 5.73 -8.94 -1.19
N PHE A 67 5.63 -7.64 -1.45
CA PHE A 67 5.49 -7.08 -2.79
C PHE A 67 5.85 -5.59 -2.80
N VAL A 68 6.06 -5.09 -4.02
CA VAL A 68 6.16 -3.68 -4.36
C VAL A 68 5.04 -3.35 -5.34
N SER A 69 4.34 -2.24 -5.13
CA SER A 69 3.33 -1.74 -6.05
C SER A 69 3.47 -0.24 -6.24
N ALA A 70 3.07 0.26 -7.39
CA ALA A 70 3.15 1.68 -7.74
C ALA A 70 2.00 2.08 -8.66
N ASN A 71 1.63 3.36 -8.67
CA ASN A 71 0.61 3.91 -9.57
C ASN A 71 1.16 4.17 -10.99
N ILE A 72 1.93 3.22 -11.52
CA ILE A 72 2.47 3.24 -12.88
C ILE A 72 1.76 2.20 -13.76
N PRO A 73 1.67 2.40 -15.09
CA PRO A 73 0.88 1.52 -15.97
C PRO A 73 1.24 0.04 -15.90
N GLY A 74 2.51 -0.29 -15.67
CA GLY A 74 2.96 -1.68 -15.56
C GLY A 74 2.67 -2.37 -14.22
N ALA A 75 2.17 -1.63 -13.21
CA ALA A 75 1.94 -2.14 -11.86
C ALA A 75 0.53 -1.84 -11.32
N THR A 76 -0.38 -1.36 -12.17
CA THR A 76 -1.77 -1.08 -11.80
C THR A 76 -2.75 -1.62 -12.83
N PHE A 77 -3.91 -2.12 -12.39
CA PHE A 77 -5.00 -2.54 -13.29
C PHE A 77 -5.72 -1.36 -13.94
N THR A 78 -5.77 -0.22 -13.24
CA THR A 78 -6.45 0.98 -13.73
C THR A 78 -5.40 2.08 -13.92
N PRO A 79 -5.25 2.62 -15.14
CA PRO A 79 -4.32 3.71 -15.38
C PRO A 79 -4.60 4.90 -14.46
N ASP A 80 -3.58 5.37 -13.75
CA ASP A 80 -3.68 6.60 -12.96
C ASP A 80 -3.71 7.81 -13.91
N PRO A 81 -4.76 8.64 -13.88
CA PRO A 81 -4.89 9.80 -14.78
C PRO A 81 -3.79 10.85 -14.58
N TRP A 82 -3.11 10.82 -13.45
CA TRP A 82 -2.01 11.73 -13.13
C TRP A 82 -0.63 11.23 -13.59
N PHE A 83 -0.49 9.96 -13.95
CA PHE A 83 0.82 9.40 -14.32
C PHE A 83 1.46 10.13 -15.52
N THR A 84 0.67 10.52 -16.51
CA THR A 84 1.14 11.21 -17.72
C THR A 84 1.13 12.73 -17.61
N ARG A 85 0.57 13.29 -16.54
CA ARG A 85 0.37 14.74 -16.34
C ARG A 85 1.29 15.28 -15.25
N PRO A 86 1.74 16.54 -15.35
CA PRO A 86 2.36 17.20 -14.21
C PRO A 86 1.30 17.47 -13.13
N TYR A 87 1.61 17.10 -11.91
CA TYR A 87 0.80 17.46 -10.75
C TYR A 87 0.91 18.97 -10.53
N PRO A 88 -0.20 19.71 -10.41
CA PRO A 88 -0.20 21.12 -9.98
C PRO A 88 0.11 21.22 -8.49
N LEU A 89 0.26 22.46 -7.99
CA LEU A 89 0.31 22.72 -6.55
C LEU A 89 -0.99 22.24 -5.89
N GLY A 90 -0.89 21.65 -4.70
CA GLY A 90 -2.05 21.22 -3.95
C GLY A 90 -1.86 19.99 -3.09
N LEU A 91 -2.95 19.55 -2.49
CA LEU A 91 -3.02 18.34 -1.69
C LEU A 91 -3.54 17.19 -2.57
N PHE A 92 -2.83 16.07 -2.53
CA PHE A 92 -3.19 14.85 -3.28
C PHE A 92 -3.36 13.68 -2.35
N ARG A 93 -4.22 12.74 -2.76
CA ARG A 93 -4.36 11.42 -2.15
C ARG A 93 -4.19 10.37 -3.23
N THR A 94 -3.32 9.40 -2.97
CA THR A 94 -3.15 8.21 -3.78
C THR A 94 -3.49 7.00 -2.91
N SER A 95 -4.31 6.08 -3.43
CA SER A 95 -4.72 4.86 -2.72
C SER A 95 -4.28 3.63 -3.47
N CYS A 96 -3.71 2.66 -2.74
CA CYS A 96 -3.43 1.33 -3.25
C CYS A 96 -4.43 0.36 -2.61
N THR A 97 -5.30 -0.25 -3.42
CA THR A 97 -6.27 -1.24 -2.96
C THR A 97 -5.64 -2.63 -2.93
N ILE A 98 -5.66 -3.26 -1.76
CA ILE A 98 -5.23 -4.65 -1.56
C ILE A 98 -6.50 -5.51 -1.44
N PRO A 99 -6.67 -6.53 -2.30
CA PRO A 99 -7.86 -7.37 -2.26
C PRO A 99 -7.91 -8.23 -1.00
N GLY A 100 -9.10 -8.59 -0.56
CA GLY A 100 -9.29 -9.62 0.45
C GLY A 100 -8.78 -10.97 -0.03
N ASN A 101 -8.44 -11.86 0.90
CA ASN A 101 -7.88 -13.19 0.62
C ASN A 101 -6.59 -13.14 -0.22
N PHE A 102 -5.75 -12.15 0.02
CA PHE A 102 -4.46 -12.01 -0.65
C PHE A 102 -3.29 -12.16 0.33
N LEU A 103 -3.29 -11.41 1.41
CA LEU A 103 -2.29 -11.55 2.47
C LEU A 103 -2.68 -12.66 3.44
N ASN A 104 -1.68 -13.33 4.02
CA ASN A 104 -1.92 -14.23 5.15
C ASN A 104 -2.13 -13.42 6.44
N ASP A 105 -2.62 -14.06 7.50
CA ASP A 105 -2.69 -13.44 8.81
C ASP A 105 -1.27 -13.15 9.36
N GLY A 106 -1.13 -12.01 10.03
CA GLY A 106 0.15 -11.55 10.55
C GLY A 106 0.32 -10.04 10.57
N GLN A 107 1.48 -9.61 11.03
CA GLN A 107 1.87 -8.20 11.07
C GLN A 107 2.65 -7.81 9.82
N TYR A 108 2.33 -6.63 9.31
CA TYR A 108 2.95 -6.06 8.12
C TYR A 108 3.41 -4.62 8.37
N SER A 109 4.47 -4.20 7.69
CA SER A 109 4.89 -2.81 7.63
C SER A 109 4.87 -2.27 6.20
N VAL A 110 4.62 -0.97 6.08
CA VAL A 110 4.53 -0.24 4.81
C VAL A 110 5.66 0.78 4.74
N SER A 111 6.42 0.73 3.66
CA SER A 111 7.34 1.80 3.27
C SER A 111 6.76 2.56 2.08
N VAL A 112 6.91 3.90 2.08
CA VAL A 112 6.33 4.79 1.06
C VAL A 112 7.43 5.53 0.34
N PHE A 113 7.30 5.59 -0.99
CA PHE A 113 8.21 6.31 -1.87
C PHE A 113 7.41 7.18 -2.85
N ILE A 114 7.88 8.41 -3.08
CA ILE A 114 7.39 9.27 -4.15
C ILE A 114 8.60 9.68 -4.99
N ASN A 115 8.56 9.36 -6.28
CA ASN A 115 9.69 9.50 -7.19
C ASN A 115 9.30 10.28 -8.46
N PRO A 116 10.22 10.98 -9.09
CA PRO A 116 10.05 11.44 -10.46
C PRO A 116 10.14 10.26 -11.43
N PRO A 117 9.51 10.31 -12.62
CA PRO A 117 9.42 9.15 -13.52
C PRO A 117 10.74 8.65 -14.13
N ILE A 118 11.76 9.49 -14.23
CA ILE A 118 12.93 9.20 -15.06
C ILE A 118 14.24 9.18 -14.25
N ILE A 119 14.34 9.97 -13.19
CA ILE A 119 15.56 10.13 -12.40
C ILE A 119 15.33 9.46 -11.04
N PRO A 120 16.20 8.54 -10.59
CA PRO A 120 16.09 7.93 -9.27
C PRO A 120 16.54 8.92 -8.17
N ASP A 121 15.77 9.98 -7.99
CA ASP A 121 15.96 11.01 -6.98
C ASP A 121 14.69 11.12 -6.14
N PRO A 122 14.51 10.26 -5.13
CA PRO A 122 13.28 10.17 -4.38
C PRO A 122 12.96 11.46 -3.64
N MET A 123 11.78 12.00 -3.88
CA MET A 123 11.23 13.16 -3.15
C MET A 123 10.79 12.75 -1.74
N ILE A 124 10.31 11.52 -1.61
CA ILE A 124 9.98 10.86 -0.35
C ILE A 124 10.52 9.44 -0.38
N SER A 125 11.21 9.05 0.67
CA SER A 125 11.71 7.69 0.90
C SER A 125 11.65 7.39 2.39
N ILE A 126 10.56 6.78 2.84
CA ILE A 126 10.34 6.49 4.26
C ILE A 126 10.03 5.02 4.43
N LYS A 127 10.91 4.35 5.17
CA LYS A 127 10.76 2.94 5.50
C LYS A 127 9.88 2.78 6.75
N ASP A 128 9.10 1.71 6.77
CA ASP A 128 8.31 1.24 7.93
C ASP A 128 7.47 2.35 8.59
N ILE A 129 6.90 3.23 7.75
CA ILE A 129 6.15 4.39 8.23
C ILE A 129 4.83 4.01 8.93
N LEU A 130 4.29 2.85 8.62
CA LEU A 130 3.03 2.37 9.13
C LEU A 130 3.11 0.86 9.34
N THR A 131 2.54 0.36 10.45
CA THR A 131 2.34 -1.07 10.70
C THR A 131 0.85 -1.35 10.85
N PHE A 132 0.43 -2.55 10.42
CA PHE A 132 -0.94 -3.05 10.59
C PHE A 132 -0.93 -4.57 10.74
N THR A 133 -2.05 -5.11 11.20
CA THR A 133 -2.24 -6.55 11.37
C THR A 133 -3.37 -7.03 10.48
N VAL A 134 -3.16 -8.13 9.76
CA VAL A 134 -4.21 -8.91 9.11
C VAL A 134 -4.63 -10.01 10.06
N GLU A 135 -5.94 -10.09 10.35
CA GLU A 135 -6.52 -11.07 11.28
C GLU A 135 -7.41 -12.06 10.52
N ASP A 136 -7.17 -13.35 10.69
CA ASP A 136 -8.09 -14.38 10.20
C ASP A 136 -9.21 -14.58 11.22
N THR A 137 -10.37 -14.03 10.95
CA THR A 137 -11.59 -14.13 11.79
C THR A 137 -12.34 -15.46 11.62
N GLY A 138 -11.71 -16.45 10.99
CA GLY A 138 -12.26 -17.77 10.75
C GLY A 138 -12.73 -18.02 9.32
N ALA A 139 -12.78 -16.99 8.48
CA ALA A 139 -13.25 -17.09 7.09
C ALA A 139 -12.39 -18.03 6.22
N MET A 140 -11.12 -18.25 6.58
CA MET A 140 -10.19 -19.10 5.85
C MET A 140 -9.70 -20.33 6.64
N ARG A 141 -10.30 -20.63 7.78
CA ARG A 141 -9.92 -21.76 8.67
C ARG A 141 -11.01 -22.81 8.81
N GLN A 142 -11.90 -22.93 7.83
CA GLN A 142 -13.06 -23.85 7.93
C GLN A 142 -12.63 -25.33 7.95
N GLU A 143 -11.76 -25.73 7.02
CA GLU A 143 -11.31 -27.12 6.88
C GLU A 143 -9.90 -27.37 7.44
N HIS A 144 -9.11 -26.32 7.61
CA HIS A 144 -7.72 -26.41 8.06
C HIS A 144 -7.47 -25.43 9.20
N VAL A 145 -7.34 -25.96 10.40
CA VAL A 145 -7.23 -25.18 11.66
C VAL A 145 -5.77 -24.84 12.01
N ALA A 146 -4.81 -25.54 11.40
CA ALA A 146 -3.39 -25.34 11.67
C ALA A 146 -2.89 -24.03 11.05
N GLU A 147 -1.70 -23.61 11.50
CA GLU A 147 -0.99 -22.47 10.90
C GLU A 147 -0.83 -22.67 9.39
N TRP A 148 -1.15 -21.65 8.62
CA TRP A 148 -1.01 -21.68 7.17
C TRP A 148 0.33 -21.03 6.79
N PRO A 149 1.29 -21.78 6.25
CA PRO A 149 2.59 -21.24 5.90
C PRO A 149 2.50 -20.28 4.72
N GLY A 150 3.41 -19.29 4.69
CA GLY A 150 3.54 -18.31 3.60
C GLY A 150 2.99 -16.93 3.96
N THR A 151 3.48 -15.93 3.23
CA THR A 151 3.14 -14.50 3.43
C THR A 151 1.88 -14.09 2.70
N VAL A 152 1.53 -14.82 1.63
CA VAL A 152 0.31 -14.64 0.86
C VAL A 152 -0.53 -15.90 0.92
N ARG A 153 -1.85 -15.71 0.92
CA ARG A 153 -2.84 -16.80 1.02
C ARG A 153 -3.98 -16.56 0.04
N PRO A 154 -3.68 -16.55 -1.28
CA PRO A 154 -4.68 -16.27 -2.29
C PRO A 154 -5.66 -17.44 -2.42
N ARG A 155 -6.92 -17.14 -2.72
CA ARG A 155 -7.89 -18.16 -3.18
C ARG A 155 -7.66 -18.40 -4.66
N LEU A 156 -7.24 -19.62 -4.99
CA LEU A 156 -6.96 -20.03 -6.38
C LEU A 156 -8.00 -21.05 -6.83
N GLY A 157 -8.23 -21.14 -8.15
CA GLY A 157 -9.09 -22.16 -8.73
C GLY A 157 -8.38 -23.52 -8.77
N TRP A 158 -9.06 -24.58 -8.30
CA TRP A 158 -8.61 -25.97 -8.37
C TRP A 158 -9.67 -26.82 -9.03
N GLU A 159 -9.24 -27.74 -9.88
CA GLU A 159 -10.08 -28.75 -10.53
C GLU A 159 -9.36 -30.10 -10.47
N THR A 160 -10.10 -31.16 -10.15
CA THR A 160 -9.59 -32.54 -10.16
C THR A 160 -10.45 -33.35 -11.12
N ILE A 161 -9.82 -33.99 -12.10
CA ILE A 161 -10.47 -34.92 -13.03
C ILE A 161 -9.86 -36.31 -12.85
N GLN A 162 -10.70 -37.34 -12.94
CA GLN A 162 -10.23 -38.73 -13.04
C GLN A 162 -9.82 -39.03 -14.51
N ILE A 163 -8.64 -39.58 -14.71
CA ILE A 163 -8.09 -39.96 -16.03
C ILE A 163 -8.01 -41.46 -16.18
#